data_0432dc5a682c809af764f25d4214f282
#
_entry.id   0432dc5a682c809af764f25d4214f282
#
_cell.length_a   1.000
_cell.length_b   1.000
_cell.length_c   1.000
_cell.angle_alpha   90.00
_cell.angle_beta   90.00
_cell.angle_gamma   90.00
#
_symmetry.space_group_name_H-M   'P 1'
#
loop_
_entity.id
_entity.type
_entity.pdbx_description
1 polymer ?
#
loop_
_entity_poly.entity_id
_entity_poly.type
_entity_poly.pdbx_seq_one_letter_code
_entity_poly.pdbx_strand_id
1 'polypeptide(L)'
;MLFLLITAACSHPAEESPADQDVEITISAAASLKEAMDVIQQSYMKEHPHVKLRVNYGGSGSLQQQISNGAPVDLFFSAAEDKYNRLVEEGKIAEEDGIDLLKNELVLVVPKEGEIAIQQLEDLATDKIQQLTIGTPESVPAGKYARESLETIGLWGEIEAKIVYAKDVRQVLSYVETGNVEAGLVYKTDAMISDKVKIVATASSNTHSPIVYPVGVIKDSKHYEAAKQFYRYLQSEAALKVFEDYGFIME
;
A
#
# COMPACT_ATOMS: atom_id res chain seq x y z
N MET A 1 -13.87 -45.86 -65.62
CA MET A 1 -14.08 -45.76 -64.18
C MET A 1 -12.93 -44.92 -63.56
N LEU A 2 -13.19 -43.68 -63.28
CA LEU A 2 -12.20 -42.75 -62.75
C LEU A 2 -12.45 -42.62 -61.26
N PHE A 3 -11.48 -43.08 -60.40
CA PHE A 3 -11.56 -43.00 -58.98
C PHE A 3 -11.01 -41.62 -58.48
N LEU A 4 -11.86 -40.79 -57.93
CA LEU A 4 -11.48 -39.50 -57.31
C LEU A 4 -11.11 -39.78 -55.88
N LEU A 5 -9.82 -39.66 -55.53
CA LEU A 5 -9.35 -39.70 -54.16
C LEU A 5 -9.56 -38.31 -53.53
N ILE A 6 -10.50 -38.23 -52.58
CA ILE A 6 -10.70 -37.03 -51.71
C ILE A 6 -9.75 -37.18 -50.52
N THR A 7 -8.70 -36.36 -50.45
CA THR A 7 -7.86 -36.21 -49.25
C THR A 7 -8.54 -35.23 -48.32
N ALA A 8 -9.11 -35.73 -47.22
CA ALA A 8 -9.57 -34.90 -46.12
C ALA A 8 -8.34 -34.38 -45.35
N ALA A 9 -8.04 -33.08 -45.49
CA ALA A 9 -7.08 -32.39 -44.64
C ALA A 9 -7.76 -32.12 -43.30
N CYS A 10 -7.37 -32.87 -42.26
CA CYS A 10 -7.68 -32.51 -40.88
C CYS A 10 -6.83 -31.30 -40.48
N SER A 11 -7.43 -30.11 -40.53
CA SER A 11 -6.86 -28.97 -39.84
C SER A 11 -7.07 -29.18 -38.34
N HIS A 12 -5.99 -29.49 -37.61
CA HIS A 12 -5.99 -29.37 -36.15
C HIS A 12 -6.13 -27.88 -35.83
N PRO A 13 -7.07 -27.47 -34.94
CA PRO A 13 -7.00 -26.16 -34.34
C PRO A 13 -5.67 -26.10 -33.56
N ALA A 14 -4.90 -25.07 -33.79
CA ALA A 14 -3.73 -24.80 -32.97
C ALA A 14 -4.20 -24.73 -31.51
N GLU A 15 -3.70 -25.63 -30.66
CA GLU A 15 -3.85 -25.50 -29.22
C GLU A 15 -3.18 -24.17 -28.83
N GLU A 16 -4.00 -23.20 -28.41
CA GLU A 16 -3.50 -21.97 -27.78
C GLU A 16 -2.59 -22.38 -26.62
N SER A 17 -1.36 -21.94 -26.68
CA SER A 17 -0.40 -22.13 -25.59
C SER A 17 -0.98 -21.53 -24.31
N PRO A 18 -0.83 -22.15 -23.13
CA PRO A 18 -1.29 -21.58 -21.85
C PRO A 18 -0.76 -20.17 -21.56
N ALA A 19 0.24 -19.70 -22.30
CA ALA A 19 0.85 -18.38 -22.20
C ALA A 19 0.01 -17.24 -22.85
N ASP A 20 -1.05 -17.54 -23.61
CA ASP A 20 -1.83 -16.56 -24.38
C ASP A 20 -3.23 -16.28 -23.79
N GLN A 21 -3.54 -16.82 -22.61
CA GLN A 21 -4.82 -16.53 -21.96
C GLN A 21 -4.74 -15.23 -21.15
N ASP A 22 -5.70 -14.33 -21.37
CA ASP A 22 -5.85 -13.12 -20.57
C ASP A 22 -6.05 -13.47 -19.10
N VAL A 23 -5.19 -12.95 -18.23
CA VAL A 23 -5.22 -13.16 -16.78
C VAL A 23 -5.44 -11.82 -16.08
N GLU A 24 -6.43 -11.75 -15.18
CA GLU A 24 -6.62 -10.59 -14.29
C GLU A 24 -6.13 -10.94 -12.88
N ILE A 25 -5.15 -10.20 -12.37
CA ILE A 25 -4.59 -10.33 -11.02
C ILE A 25 -5.17 -9.24 -10.15
N THR A 26 -5.77 -9.62 -9.03
CA THR A 26 -6.30 -8.71 -8.01
C THR A 26 -5.28 -8.53 -6.89
N ILE A 27 -4.91 -7.28 -6.62
CA ILE A 27 -3.92 -6.89 -5.62
C ILE A 27 -4.61 -6.06 -4.54
N SER A 28 -4.42 -6.40 -3.28
CA SER A 28 -4.75 -5.53 -2.16
C SER A 28 -3.49 -4.83 -1.67
N ALA A 29 -3.44 -3.50 -1.74
CA ALA A 29 -2.26 -2.73 -1.42
C ALA A 29 -2.56 -1.56 -0.47
N ALA A 30 -1.61 -1.27 0.42
CA ALA A 30 -1.68 -0.09 1.28
C ALA A 30 -1.88 1.18 0.45
N ALA A 31 -2.73 2.09 0.92
CA ALA A 31 -3.10 3.31 0.20
C ALA A 31 -1.90 4.22 -0.15
N SER A 32 -0.86 4.23 0.68
CA SER A 32 0.39 4.96 0.46
C SER A 32 1.20 4.50 -0.75
N LEU A 33 0.96 3.28 -1.25
CA LEU A 33 1.66 2.72 -2.41
C LEU A 33 1.09 3.20 -3.75
N LYS A 34 -0.07 3.88 -3.74
CA LYS A 34 -0.88 4.09 -4.93
C LYS A 34 -0.11 4.65 -6.13
N GLU A 35 0.58 5.78 -5.98
CA GLU A 35 1.21 6.47 -7.11
C GLU A 35 2.38 5.66 -7.68
N ALA A 36 3.22 5.08 -6.83
CA ALA A 36 4.32 4.22 -7.28
C ALA A 36 3.77 2.96 -7.98
N MET A 37 2.75 2.33 -7.39
CA MET A 37 2.12 1.14 -7.97
C MET A 37 1.41 1.44 -9.29
N ASP A 38 0.79 2.61 -9.46
CA ASP A 38 0.16 2.98 -10.73
C ASP A 38 1.19 3.05 -11.88
N VAL A 39 2.40 3.56 -11.61
CA VAL A 39 3.51 3.56 -12.59
C VAL A 39 4.02 2.15 -12.86
N ILE A 40 4.24 1.37 -11.81
CA ILE A 40 4.72 -0.02 -11.90
C ILE A 40 3.73 -0.88 -12.68
N GLN A 41 2.43 -0.76 -12.40
CA GLN A 41 1.37 -1.47 -13.15
C GLN A 41 1.41 -1.17 -14.64
N GLN A 42 1.51 0.13 -15.00
CA GLN A 42 1.55 0.53 -16.41
C GLN A 42 2.77 -0.08 -17.12
N SER A 43 3.93 -0.07 -16.48
CA SER A 43 5.16 -0.66 -17.02
C SER A 43 5.02 -2.17 -17.18
N TYR A 44 4.54 -2.86 -16.15
CA TYR A 44 4.35 -4.31 -16.19
C TYR A 44 3.36 -4.75 -17.26
N MET A 45 2.18 -4.12 -17.33
CA MET A 45 1.16 -4.45 -18.33
C MET A 45 1.60 -4.16 -19.77
N LYS A 46 2.52 -3.19 -19.97
CA LYS A 46 3.13 -2.95 -21.30
C LYS A 46 4.05 -4.09 -21.71
N GLU A 47 4.79 -4.69 -20.78
CA GLU A 47 5.68 -5.83 -21.00
C GLU A 47 4.91 -7.15 -21.08
N HIS A 48 3.76 -7.24 -20.40
CA HIS A 48 2.90 -8.42 -20.30
C HIS A 48 1.46 -8.10 -20.72
N PRO A 49 1.18 -7.92 -22.03
CA PRO A 49 -0.10 -7.41 -22.53
C PRO A 49 -1.31 -8.30 -22.23
N HIS A 50 -1.08 -9.60 -21.95
CA HIS A 50 -2.13 -10.56 -21.56
C HIS A 50 -2.41 -10.54 -20.04
N VAL A 51 -1.66 -9.75 -19.25
CA VAL A 51 -1.89 -9.62 -17.80
C VAL A 51 -2.55 -8.29 -17.52
N LYS A 52 -3.68 -8.34 -16.82
CA LYS A 52 -4.37 -7.18 -16.30
C LYS A 52 -4.21 -7.11 -14.80
N LEU A 53 -3.76 -5.98 -14.27
CA LEU A 53 -3.63 -5.75 -12.84
C LEU A 53 -4.79 -4.88 -12.36
N ARG A 54 -5.47 -5.34 -11.30
CA ARG A 54 -6.49 -4.59 -10.59
C ARG A 54 -6.06 -4.39 -9.15
N VAL A 55 -5.85 -3.14 -8.74
CA VAL A 55 -5.42 -2.83 -7.38
C VAL A 55 -6.54 -2.20 -6.56
N ASN A 56 -6.77 -2.77 -5.38
CA ASN A 56 -7.64 -2.25 -4.35
C ASN A 56 -6.78 -1.59 -3.27
N TYR A 57 -6.89 -0.27 -3.12
CA TYR A 57 -6.12 0.50 -2.16
C TYR A 57 -6.93 0.78 -0.89
N GLY A 58 -6.27 0.67 0.29
CA GLY A 58 -6.91 0.93 1.57
C GLY A 58 -5.96 0.84 2.77
N GLY A 59 -6.51 0.95 3.97
CA GLY A 59 -5.77 0.65 5.20
C GLY A 59 -5.44 -0.84 5.28
N SER A 60 -4.18 -1.18 5.55
CA SER A 60 -3.71 -2.58 5.51
C SER A 60 -4.49 -3.51 6.44
N GLY A 61 -4.94 -3.03 7.59
CA GLY A 61 -5.76 -3.84 8.50
C GLY A 61 -7.15 -4.15 7.94
N SER A 62 -7.79 -3.18 7.26
CA SER A 62 -9.07 -3.43 6.58
C SER A 62 -8.92 -4.40 5.42
N LEU A 63 -7.82 -4.30 4.65
CA LEU A 63 -7.53 -5.21 3.54
C LEU A 63 -7.22 -6.62 4.06
N GLN A 64 -6.41 -6.73 5.11
CA GLN A 64 -6.12 -8.00 5.76
C GLN A 64 -7.40 -8.70 6.22
N GLN A 65 -8.32 -7.98 6.88
CA GLN A 65 -9.60 -8.55 7.31
C GLN A 65 -10.46 -9.05 6.13
N GLN A 66 -10.48 -8.31 5.00
CA GLN A 66 -11.17 -8.74 3.79
C GLN A 66 -10.60 -10.05 3.26
N ILE A 67 -9.26 -10.19 3.21
CA ILE A 67 -8.58 -11.41 2.78
C ILE A 67 -8.86 -12.57 3.74
N SER A 68 -8.78 -12.35 5.05
CA SER A 68 -9.12 -13.35 6.07
C SER A 68 -10.56 -13.85 5.93
N ASN A 69 -11.48 -12.97 5.52
CA ASN A 69 -12.89 -13.28 5.26
C ASN A 69 -13.14 -13.86 3.85
N GLY A 70 -12.10 -14.17 3.08
CA GLY A 70 -12.20 -14.86 1.80
C GLY A 70 -12.38 -13.95 0.57
N ALA A 71 -12.02 -12.66 0.65
CA ALA A 71 -11.97 -11.81 -0.54
C ALA A 71 -11.01 -12.42 -1.58
N PRO A 72 -11.41 -12.49 -2.88
CA PRO A 72 -10.60 -13.06 -3.94
C PRO A 72 -9.46 -12.09 -4.30
N VAL A 73 -8.31 -12.30 -3.69
CA VAL A 73 -7.09 -11.50 -3.86
C VAL A 73 -5.95 -12.43 -4.21
N ASP A 74 -5.05 -12.00 -5.08
CA ASP A 74 -3.91 -12.79 -5.56
C ASP A 74 -2.61 -12.36 -4.89
N LEU A 75 -2.50 -11.06 -4.50
CA LEU A 75 -1.31 -10.51 -3.85
C LEU A 75 -1.71 -9.47 -2.80
N PHE A 76 -1.01 -9.47 -1.66
CA PHE A 76 -1.18 -8.50 -0.59
C PHE A 76 0.11 -7.71 -0.35
N PHE A 77 0.03 -6.37 -0.38
CA PHE A 77 1.14 -5.46 -0.10
C PHE A 77 0.75 -4.55 1.07
N SER A 78 1.25 -4.88 2.25
CA SER A 78 0.92 -4.21 3.51
C SER A 78 1.87 -3.05 3.80
N ALA A 79 1.44 -2.10 4.64
CA ALA A 79 2.27 -1.06 5.25
C ALA A 79 2.56 -1.36 6.74
N ALA A 80 2.37 -2.61 7.16
CA ALA A 80 2.69 -3.07 8.51
C ALA A 80 2.87 -4.59 8.55
N GLU A 81 3.93 -5.03 9.24
CA GLU A 81 4.27 -6.45 9.40
C GLU A 81 3.17 -7.21 10.15
N ASP A 82 2.60 -6.66 11.23
CA ASP A 82 1.58 -7.35 12.03
C ASP A 82 0.32 -7.70 11.21
N LYS A 83 -0.08 -6.86 10.25
CA LYS A 83 -1.20 -7.15 9.36
C LYS A 83 -0.87 -8.20 8.31
N TYR A 84 0.37 -8.20 7.83
CA TYR A 84 0.89 -9.22 6.93
C TYR A 84 1.08 -10.56 7.64
N ASN A 85 1.76 -10.57 8.77
CA ASN A 85 2.05 -11.77 9.56
C ASN A 85 0.77 -12.47 10.00
N ARG A 86 -0.33 -11.72 10.23
CA ARG A 86 -1.63 -12.32 10.50
C ARG A 86 -2.10 -13.24 9.37
N LEU A 87 -1.88 -12.89 8.10
CA LEU A 87 -2.22 -13.75 6.96
C LEU A 87 -1.27 -14.95 6.82
N VAL A 88 -0.02 -14.80 7.22
CA VAL A 88 0.93 -15.93 7.31
C VAL A 88 0.48 -16.91 8.39
N GLU A 89 0.15 -16.43 9.59
CA GLU A 89 -0.39 -17.24 10.71
C GLU A 89 -1.69 -17.97 10.33
N GLU A 90 -2.54 -17.35 9.54
CA GLU A 90 -3.78 -17.94 9.01
C GLU A 90 -3.53 -18.91 7.84
N GLY A 91 -2.27 -19.09 7.40
CA GLY A 91 -1.88 -19.94 6.28
C GLY A 91 -2.36 -19.43 4.91
N LYS A 92 -2.72 -18.13 4.81
CA LYS A 92 -3.13 -17.49 3.56
C LYS A 92 -1.96 -17.10 2.68
N ILE A 93 -0.78 -16.83 3.28
CA ILE A 93 0.49 -16.56 2.61
C ILE A 93 1.50 -17.54 3.17
N ALA A 94 2.27 -18.21 2.33
CA ALA A 94 3.38 -19.02 2.77
C ALA A 94 4.61 -18.12 3.04
N GLU A 95 5.44 -18.47 4.03
CA GLU A 95 6.62 -17.66 4.39
C GLU A 95 7.55 -17.45 3.19
N GLU A 96 7.74 -18.49 2.35
CA GLU A 96 8.57 -18.43 1.14
C GLU A 96 7.97 -17.60 -0.01
N ASP A 97 6.72 -17.19 0.11
CA ASP A 97 6.00 -16.40 -0.89
C ASP A 97 5.88 -14.92 -0.53
N GLY A 98 6.64 -14.49 0.46
CA GLY A 98 6.67 -13.11 0.91
C GLY A 98 8.06 -12.57 1.19
N ILE A 99 8.15 -11.23 1.21
CA ILE A 99 9.36 -10.50 1.53
C ILE A 99 9.00 -9.14 2.14
N ASP A 100 9.81 -8.66 3.07
CA ASP A 100 9.87 -7.27 3.45
C ASP A 100 10.59 -6.51 2.33
N LEU A 101 9.91 -5.56 1.70
CA LEU A 101 10.43 -4.95 0.48
C LEU A 101 10.84 -3.49 0.67
N LEU A 102 10.06 -2.72 1.43
CA LEU A 102 10.22 -1.28 1.56
C LEU A 102 10.10 -0.84 3.02
N LYS A 103 10.65 0.36 3.30
CA LYS A 103 10.49 1.11 4.55
C LYS A 103 9.96 2.51 4.28
N ASN A 104 9.48 3.17 5.35
CA ASN A 104 8.98 4.54 5.29
C ASN A 104 9.28 5.29 6.61
N GLU A 105 8.95 6.59 6.62
CA GLU A 105 9.03 7.44 7.80
C GLU A 105 7.66 8.05 8.09
N LEU A 106 7.35 8.24 9.37
CA LEU A 106 6.13 8.93 9.82
C LEU A 106 6.42 10.43 9.98
N VAL A 107 5.59 11.28 9.38
CA VAL A 107 5.78 12.73 9.42
C VAL A 107 4.51 13.46 9.83
N LEU A 108 4.72 14.59 10.52
CA LEU A 108 3.67 15.55 10.82
C LEU A 108 3.58 16.55 9.69
N VAL A 109 2.38 16.70 9.15
CA VAL A 109 2.08 17.65 8.07
C VAL A 109 1.03 18.66 8.50
N VAL A 110 1.11 19.86 7.93
CA VAL A 110 0.12 20.93 8.06
C VAL A 110 -0.20 21.48 6.67
N PRO A 111 -1.33 22.19 6.46
CA PRO A 111 -1.58 22.89 5.22
C PRO A 111 -0.41 23.80 4.85
N LYS A 112 -0.03 23.80 3.58
CA LYS A 112 1.08 24.63 3.08
C LYS A 112 0.76 26.12 3.20
N GLU A 113 -0.49 26.47 2.89
CA GLU A 113 -1.02 27.81 3.07
C GLU A 113 -1.63 27.93 4.46
N GLY A 114 -1.26 28.97 5.20
CA GLY A 114 -1.71 29.23 6.58
C GLY A 114 -0.55 29.46 7.53
N GLU A 115 -0.84 30.20 8.60
CA GLU A 115 0.15 30.61 9.61
C GLU A 115 0.19 29.64 10.81
N ILE A 116 -0.04 28.34 10.60
CA ILE A 116 0.05 27.36 11.70
C ILE A 116 1.51 27.21 12.10
N ALA A 117 1.89 27.84 13.19
CA ALA A 117 3.25 27.86 13.71
C ALA A 117 3.49 26.68 14.66
N ILE A 118 3.61 25.45 14.09
CA ILE A 118 4.07 24.27 14.81
C ILE A 118 5.33 23.73 14.13
N GLN A 119 6.25 23.15 14.91
CA GLN A 119 7.55 22.68 14.44
C GLN A 119 7.90 21.27 14.95
N GLN A 120 7.16 20.77 15.91
CA GLN A 120 7.40 19.48 16.57
C GLN A 120 6.09 18.83 16.99
N LEU A 121 6.12 17.55 17.34
CA LEU A 121 4.92 16.80 17.76
C LEU A 121 4.29 17.35 19.04
N GLU A 122 5.10 17.87 19.95
CA GLU A 122 4.67 18.45 21.22
C GLU A 122 3.75 19.67 21.02
N ASP A 123 3.89 20.37 19.91
CA ASP A 123 3.03 21.53 19.59
C ASP A 123 1.55 21.13 19.32
N LEU A 124 1.27 19.84 19.09
CA LEU A 124 -0.10 19.31 18.92
C LEU A 124 -0.95 19.47 20.19
N ALA A 125 -0.35 19.51 21.37
CA ALA A 125 -1.06 19.73 22.63
C ALA A 125 -1.50 21.19 22.83
N THR A 126 -0.91 22.13 22.09
CA THR A 126 -1.21 23.56 22.23
C THR A 126 -2.59 23.94 21.68
N ASP A 127 -3.08 25.12 22.06
CA ASP A 127 -4.36 25.69 21.57
C ASP A 127 -4.32 26.07 20.09
N LYS A 128 -3.14 26.04 19.44
CA LYS A 128 -2.98 26.28 18.00
C LYS A 128 -3.61 25.18 17.15
N ILE A 129 -3.75 23.97 17.71
CA ILE A 129 -4.36 22.82 17.07
C ILE A 129 -5.68 22.52 17.78
N GLN A 130 -6.77 22.72 17.07
CA GLN A 130 -8.11 22.37 17.54
C GLN A 130 -8.47 20.94 17.10
N GLN A 131 -8.11 20.58 15.87
CA GLN A 131 -8.31 19.26 15.31
C GLN A 131 -7.06 18.78 14.56
N LEU A 132 -6.74 17.51 14.72
CA LEU A 132 -5.74 16.82 13.92
C LEU A 132 -6.30 15.50 13.43
N THR A 133 -5.70 14.95 12.39
CA THR A 133 -6.16 13.68 11.84
C THR A 133 -5.05 12.63 11.81
N ILE A 134 -5.43 11.40 12.14
CA ILE A 134 -4.63 10.20 11.96
C ILE A 134 -5.49 9.10 11.36
N GLY A 135 -4.89 8.06 10.80
CA GLY A 135 -5.62 6.84 10.46
C GLY A 135 -6.19 6.16 11.71
N THR A 136 -7.29 5.44 11.59
CA THR A 136 -7.84 4.61 12.68
C THR A 136 -6.78 3.57 13.09
N PRO A 137 -6.23 3.60 14.32
CA PRO A 137 -5.06 2.77 14.67
C PRO A 137 -5.24 1.26 14.47
N GLU A 138 -6.46 0.76 14.66
CA GLU A 138 -6.78 -0.67 14.56
C GLU A 138 -6.68 -1.19 13.11
N SER A 139 -6.97 -0.33 12.12
CA SER A 139 -7.10 -0.72 10.71
C SER A 139 -6.15 -0.01 9.76
N VAL A 140 -5.52 1.09 10.19
CA VAL A 140 -4.62 1.92 9.38
C VAL A 140 -3.23 1.94 10.02
N PRO A 141 -2.21 1.32 9.40
CA PRO A 141 -0.87 1.25 9.98
C PRO A 141 -0.28 2.61 10.35
N ALA A 142 -0.37 3.63 9.48
CA ALA A 142 0.09 4.98 9.80
C ALA A 142 -0.55 5.55 11.08
N GLY A 143 -1.81 5.22 11.35
CA GLY A 143 -2.50 5.59 12.58
C GLY A 143 -2.00 4.84 13.81
N LYS A 144 -1.67 3.55 13.66
CA LYS A 144 -1.03 2.75 14.70
C LYS A 144 0.32 3.36 15.09
N TYR A 145 1.18 3.64 14.10
CA TYR A 145 2.50 4.25 14.37
C TYR A 145 2.38 5.67 14.95
N ALA A 146 1.39 6.44 14.49
CA ALA A 146 1.09 7.74 15.06
C ALA A 146 0.71 7.64 16.54
N ARG A 147 -0.17 6.70 16.90
CA ARG A 147 -0.55 6.44 18.29
C ARG A 147 0.64 6.00 19.13
N GLU A 148 1.42 5.01 18.68
CA GLU A 148 2.62 4.54 19.37
C GLU A 148 3.59 5.70 19.65
N SER A 149 3.83 6.56 18.65
CA SER A 149 4.72 7.71 18.78
C SER A 149 4.20 8.70 19.81
N LEU A 150 2.92 9.07 19.74
CA LEU A 150 2.29 10.04 20.62
C LEU A 150 2.14 9.52 22.06
N GLU A 151 1.90 8.21 22.25
CA GLU A 151 1.92 7.55 23.56
C GLU A 151 3.33 7.55 24.17
N THR A 152 4.36 7.22 23.36
CA THR A 152 5.76 7.16 23.80
C THR A 152 6.26 8.51 24.29
N ILE A 153 5.88 9.61 23.64
CA ILE A 153 6.25 10.96 24.07
C ILE A 153 5.27 11.58 25.08
N GLY A 154 4.27 10.82 25.53
CA GLY A 154 3.32 11.23 26.58
C GLY A 154 2.22 12.20 26.16
N LEU A 155 2.01 12.41 24.85
CA LEU A 155 1.04 13.38 24.33
C LEU A 155 -0.37 12.83 24.10
N TRP A 156 -0.52 11.50 23.96
CA TRP A 156 -1.78 10.91 23.54
C TRP A 156 -2.99 11.38 24.35
N GLY A 157 -2.87 11.34 25.68
CA GLY A 157 -3.98 11.72 26.59
C GLY A 157 -4.42 13.19 26.49
N GLU A 158 -3.52 14.08 26.04
CA GLU A 158 -3.82 15.51 25.88
C GLU A 158 -4.51 15.83 24.55
N ILE A 159 -4.24 15.02 23.51
CA ILE A 159 -4.68 15.31 22.15
C ILE A 159 -5.77 14.37 21.63
N GLU A 160 -6.06 13.25 22.33
CA GLU A 160 -7.05 12.25 21.87
C GLU A 160 -8.41 12.87 21.53
N ALA A 161 -8.86 13.84 22.34
CA ALA A 161 -10.13 14.54 22.09
C ALA A 161 -10.13 15.45 20.85
N LYS A 162 -8.94 15.77 20.28
CA LYS A 162 -8.78 16.58 19.08
C LYS A 162 -8.68 15.71 17.81
N ILE A 163 -8.63 14.38 17.94
CA ILE A 163 -8.33 13.47 16.83
C ILE A 163 -9.57 13.20 15.98
N VAL A 164 -9.44 13.42 14.69
CA VAL A 164 -10.36 12.98 13.65
C VAL A 164 -9.77 11.76 12.97
N TYR A 165 -10.45 10.61 13.10
CA TYR A 165 -9.97 9.36 12.54
C TYR A 165 -10.31 9.21 11.05
N ALA A 166 -9.37 8.70 10.27
CA ALA A 166 -9.50 8.44 8.86
C ALA A 166 -9.42 6.93 8.54
N LYS A 167 -10.09 6.51 7.46
CA LYS A 167 -10.14 5.10 7.03
C LYS A 167 -8.84 4.59 6.39
N ASP A 168 -7.99 5.50 5.92
CA ASP A 168 -6.68 5.23 5.34
C ASP A 168 -5.81 6.50 5.38
N VAL A 169 -4.51 6.37 5.09
CA VAL A 169 -3.56 7.49 5.17
C VAL A 169 -3.81 8.57 4.10
N ARG A 170 -4.42 8.21 2.96
CA ARG A 170 -4.77 9.17 1.91
C ARG A 170 -5.92 10.08 2.33
N GLN A 171 -6.85 9.55 3.10
CA GLN A 171 -7.90 10.38 3.68
C GLN A 171 -7.33 11.32 4.75
N VAL A 172 -6.32 10.87 5.55
CA VAL A 172 -5.58 11.77 6.45
C VAL A 172 -4.99 12.94 5.67
N LEU A 173 -4.21 12.65 4.61
CA LEU A 173 -3.61 13.66 3.76
C LEU A 173 -4.66 14.64 3.21
N SER A 174 -5.76 14.11 2.66
CA SER A 174 -6.84 14.90 2.07
C SER A 174 -7.50 15.86 3.07
N TYR A 175 -7.67 15.45 4.33
CA TYR A 175 -8.23 16.34 5.36
C TYR A 175 -7.31 17.52 5.66
N VAL A 176 -5.99 17.30 5.65
CA VAL A 176 -5.01 18.38 5.82
C VAL A 176 -4.98 19.28 4.58
N GLU A 177 -4.94 18.70 3.37
CA GLU A 177 -4.90 19.42 2.09
C GLU A 177 -6.09 20.36 1.90
N THR A 178 -7.24 20.00 2.44
CA THR A 178 -8.50 20.77 2.33
C THR A 178 -8.71 21.74 3.50
N GLY A 179 -7.77 21.75 4.47
CA GLY A 179 -7.89 22.61 5.66
C GLY A 179 -9.04 22.21 6.60
N ASN A 180 -9.54 20.99 6.50
CA ASN A 180 -10.57 20.48 7.41
C ASN A 180 -10.03 20.24 8.83
N VAL A 181 -8.72 20.10 8.96
CA VAL A 181 -7.97 19.99 10.21
C VAL A 181 -6.65 20.76 10.09
N GLU A 182 -6.07 21.13 11.22
CA GLU A 182 -4.84 21.93 11.27
C GLU A 182 -3.59 21.09 11.03
N ALA A 183 -3.63 19.78 11.33
CA ALA A 183 -2.47 18.89 11.23
C ALA A 183 -2.86 17.43 10.97
N GLY A 184 -1.90 16.62 10.51
CA GLY A 184 -2.08 15.18 10.35
C GLY A 184 -0.76 14.43 10.38
N LEU A 185 -0.81 13.15 10.77
CA LEU A 185 0.33 12.25 10.69
C LEU A 185 0.14 11.29 9.50
N VAL A 186 1.08 11.35 8.56
CA VAL A 186 1.10 10.56 7.32
C VAL A 186 2.49 9.97 7.11
N TYR A 187 2.65 9.12 6.12
CA TYR A 187 4.00 8.73 5.70
C TYR A 187 4.67 9.86 4.91
N LYS A 188 5.99 9.89 4.93
CA LYS A 188 6.79 10.85 4.17
C LYS A 188 6.47 10.77 2.68
N THR A 189 6.30 9.57 2.14
CA THR A 189 5.91 9.35 0.75
C THR A 189 4.57 10.00 0.40
N ASP A 190 3.58 9.97 1.31
CA ASP A 190 2.30 10.66 1.11
C ASP A 190 2.45 12.18 1.10
N ALA A 191 3.29 12.72 1.97
CA ALA A 191 3.54 14.16 2.01
C ALA A 191 4.30 14.66 0.77
N MET A 192 5.23 13.86 0.23
CA MET A 192 6.06 14.23 -0.93
C MET A 192 5.29 14.39 -2.23
N ILE A 193 4.16 13.71 -2.39
CA ILE A 193 3.34 13.80 -3.61
C ILE A 193 2.35 14.96 -3.60
N SER A 194 2.23 15.68 -2.48
CA SER A 194 1.28 16.79 -2.31
C SER A 194 2.01 18.14 -2.31
N ASP A 195 1.54 19.05 -3.13
CA ASP A 195 1.99 20.45 -3.14
C ASP A 195 1.18 21.34 -2.16
N LYS A 196 0.16 20.77 -1.48
CA LYS A 196 -0.77 21.49 -0.59
C LYS A 196 -0.44 21.35 0.89
N VAL A 197 0.49 20.49 1.24
CA VAL A 197 0.95 20.32 2.61
C VAL A 197 2.44 20.61 2.75
N LYS A 198 2.89 20.84 3.96
CA LYS A 198 4.31 20.90 4.30
C LYS A 198 4.61 19.99 5.49
N ILE A 199 5.73 19.30 5.43
CA ILE A 199 6.28 18.53 6.54
C ILE A 199 6.86 19.51 7.55
N VAL A 200 6.46 19.38 8.82
CA VAL A 200 6.96 20.23 9.92
C VAL A 200 7.80 19.45 10.93
N ALA A 201 7.58 18.14 11.06
CA ALA A 201 8.38 17.26 11.89
C ALA A 201 8.38 15.83 11.36
N THR A 202 9.41 15.06 11.70
CA THR A 202 9.46 13.61 11.52
C THR A 202 9.38 12.95 12.89
N ALA A 203 8.53 11.95 13.06
CA ALA A 203 8.47 11.16 14.28
C ALA A 203 9.79 10.39 14.44
N SER A 204 10.34 10.39 15.66
CA SER A 204 11.59 9.67 15.90
C SER A 204 11.36 8.15 15.82
N SER A 205 12.24 7.43 15.10
CA SER A 205 12.13 5.99 14.85
C SER A 205 12.14 5.12 16.12
N ASN A 206 12.56 5.69 17.27
CA ASN A 206 12.53 5.01 18.58
C ASN A 206 11.19 5.20 19.31
N THR A 207 10.24 5.93 18.75
CA THR A 207 8.93 6.21 19.37
C THR A 207 7.82 5.31 18.82
N HIS A 208 8.06 4.56 17.77
CA HIS A 208 7.11 3.65 17.16
C HIS A 208 7.81 2.40 16.59
N SER A 209 7.05 1.36 16.33
CA SER A 209 7.53 0.16 15.66
C SER A 209 8.10 0.47 14.26
N PRO A 210 9.05 -0.31 13.73
CA PRO A 210 9.56 -0.12 12.37
C PRO A 210 8.43 -0.08 11.33
N ILE A 211 8.55 0.84 10.37
CA ILE A 211 7.58 0.99 9.28
C ILE A 211 8.09 0.18 8.09
N VAL A 212 7.66 -1.07 8.02
CA VAL A 212 8.05 -2.04 6.99
C VAL A 212 6.85 -2.38 6.12
N TYR A 213 7.11 -2.57 4.84
CA TYR A 213 6.11 -2.93 3.83
C TYR A 213 6.40 -4.33 3.28
N PRO A 214 5.82 -5.37 3.90
CA PRO A 214 5.86 -6.71 3.35
C PRO A 214 4.89 -6.88 2.20
N VAL A 215 5.30 -7.69 1.22
CA VAL A 215 4.49 -8.10 0.08
C VAL A 215 4.53 -9.62 -0.07
N GLY A 216 3.39 -10.24 -0.40
CA GLY A 216 3.33 -11.69 -0.60
C GLY A 216 2.17 -12.13 -1.47
N VAL A 217 2.32 -13.32 -2.01
CA VAL A 217 1.33 -13.98 -2.87
C VAL A 217 0.37 -14.80 -2.03
N ILE A 218 -0.93 -14.69 -2.30
CA ILE A 218 -1.96 -15.48 -1.63
C ILE A 218 -1.87 -16.93 -2.12
N LYS A 219 -1.70 -17.87 -1.18
CA LYS A 219 -1.45 -19.28 -1.44
C LYS A 219 -2.52 -19.95 -2.31
N ASP A 220 -3.80 -19.65 -2.03
CA ASP A 220 -4.95 -20.23 -2.72
C ASP A 220 -5.41 -19.38 -3.91
N SER A 221 -4.57 -18.49 -4.43
CA SER A 221 -4.84 -17.70 -5.63
C SER A 221 -5.09 -18.61 -6.83
N LYS A 222 -6.15 -18.33 -7.58
CA LYS A 222 -6.40 -19.01 -8.86
C LYS A 222 -5.39 -18.64 -9.95
N HIS A 223 -4.69 -17.54 -9.77
CA HIS A 223 -3.70 -16.98 -10.70
C HIS A 223 -2.29 -16.97 -10.08
N TYR A 224 -2.00 -17.95 -9.21
CA TYR A 224 -0.78 -17.99 -8.38
C TYR A 224 0.50 -17.74 -9.19
N GLU A 225 0.71 -18.45 -10.33
CA GLU A 225 1.93 -18.29 -11.11
C GLU A 225 2.06 -16.88 -11.73
N ALA A 226 0.95 -16.30 -12.20
CA ALA A 226 0.95 -14.94 -12.72
C ALA A 226 1.19 -13.91 -11.60
N ALA A 227 0.57 -14.10 -10.44
CA ALA A 227 0.81 -13.27 -9.24
C ALA A 227 2.26 -13.38 -8.78
N LYS A 228 2.87 -14.59 -8.83
CA LYS A 228 4.27 -14.82 -8.50
C LYS A 228 5.23 -14.14 -9.49
N GLN A 229 4.86 -14.05 -10.76
CA GLN A 229 5.64 -13.29 -11.75
C GLN A 229 5.61 -11.79 -11.43
N PHE A 230 4.43 -11.24 -11.12
CA PHE A 230 4.32 -9.83 -10.73
C PHE A 230 5.03 -9.55 -9.39
N TYR A 231 4.94 -10.44 -8.42
CA TYR A 231 5.69 -10.38 -7.15
C TYR A 231 7.22 -10.29 -7.38
N ARG A 232 7.75 -11.08 -8.34
CA ARG A 232 9.17 -10.98 -8.72
C ARG A 232 9.49 -9.67 -9.43
N TYR A 233 8.56 -9.18 -10.27
CA TYR A 233 8.74 -7.89 -10.94
C TYR A 233 8.82 -6.72 -9.94
N LEU A 234 8.05 -6.74 -8.85
CA LEU A 234 8.14 -5.74 -7.79
C LEU A 234 9.54 -5.64 -7.16
N GLN A 235 10.32 -6.72 -7.24
CA GLN A 235 11.70 -6.81 -6.74
C GLN A 235 12.76 -6.47 -7.80
N SER A 236 12.36 -6.15 -9.02
CA SER A 236 13.28 -5.77 -10.09
C SER A 236 13.87 -4.38 -9.86
N GLU A 237 15.05 -4.15 -10.42
CA GLU A 237 15.71 -2.83 -10.38
C GLU A 237 14.80 -1.71 -10.88
N ALA A 238 14.01 -1.98 -11.94
CA ALA A 238 13.07 -1.02 -12.51
C ALA A 238 11.94 -0.64 -11.53
N ALA A 239 11.33 -1.63 -10.86
CA ALA A 239 10.28 -1.38 -9.88
C ALA A 239 10.83 -0.72 -8.60
N LEU A 240 11.97 -1.19 -8.10
CA LEU A 240 12.63 -0.61 -6.92
C LEU A 240 13.01 0.85 -7.17
N LYS A 241 13.49 1.19 -8.37
CA LYS A 241 13.77 2.58 -8.74
C LYS A 241 12.51 3.46 -8.71
N VAL A 242 11.36 2.95 -9.14
CA VAL A 242 10.09 3.69 -9.02
C VAL A 242 9.75 3.94 -7.55
N PHE A 243 9.86 2.92 -6.68
CA PHE A 243 9.60 3.12 -5.25
C PHE A 243 10.54 4.16 -4.63
N GLU A 244 11.84 4.12 -4.98
CA GLU A 244 12.83 5.12 -4.53
C GLU A 244 12.45 6.54 -4.99
N ASP A 245 12.04 6.71 -6.24
CA ASP A 245 11.64 8.00 -6.82
C ASP A 245 10.40 8.58 -6.11
N TYR A 246 9.55 7.74 -5.54
CA TYR A 246 8.41 8.13 -4.70
C TYR A 246 8.76 8.25 -3.21
N GLY A 247 10.04 8.11 -2.84
CA GLY A 247 10.54 8.36 -1.48
C GLY A 247 10.49 7.17 -0.53
N PHE A 248 10.19 5.97 -1.02
CA PHE A 248 10.34 4.75 -0.22
C PHE A 248 11.83 4.43 -0.01
N ILE A 249 12.13 3.78 1.11
CA ILE A 249 13.46 3.28 1.45
C ILE A 249 13.44 1.77 1.19
N MET A 250 14.47 1.26 0.54
CA MET A 250 14.60 -0.19 0.31
C MET A 250 14.98 -0.91 1.62
N GLU A 251 14.43 -2.15 1.81
CA GLU A 251 14.81 -3.01 2.94
C GLU A 251 16.20 -3.62 2.73
#